data_9986e954f597447caf403b5c6ee7ae47
#
_entry.id   9986e954f597447caf403b5c6ee7ae47
#
_cell.length_a   1.000
_cell.length_b   1.000
_cell.length_c   1.000
_cell.angle_alpha   90.00
_cell.angle_beta   90.00
_cell.angle_gamma   90.00
#
_symmetry.space_group_name_H-M   'P 1'
#
loop_
_entity.id
_entity.type
_entity.pdbx_description
1 polymer ?
#
loop_
_entity_poly.entity_id
_entity_poly.type
_entity_poly.pdbx_seq_one_letter_code
_entity_poly.pdbx_strand_id
1 'polypeptide(L)'
;IRDSGTVTDMNGNFVLEVKKGDVIVISFIGYLTQEIKYNGEQTIKVSLKEDTQKLDEVVVIGYGTQKKVNLTGAVASVGSEELKERVNTDVLASVQGQVPGVTIINRQGSISINMRGRGNLGTSSPLFVIDGAIADATFFSNLDPNSIESVSFLKDAASSAIYGSRAAYGVVLVKTKDGKEGDVKVTYDGTVSMKIATYTPKVLSSEWYARLSNEAAFNENPNAEMPY
;
A
#
# COMPACT_ATOMS: atom_id res chain seq x y z
N ILE A 1 -35.54 21.70 -0.63
CA ILE A 1 -34.59 21.47 -1.73
C ILE A 1 -35.14 20.30 -2.49
N ARG A 2 -35.60 20.48 -3.75
CA ARG A 2 -35.98 19.36 -4.61
C ARG A 2 -34.73 18.91 -5.31
N ASP A 3 -34.17 17.76 -4.92
CA ASP A 3 -33.13 17.07 -5.68
C ASP A 3 -33.80 16.38 -6.89
N SER A 4 -33.77 17.05 -8.04
CA SER A 4 -34.12 16.41 -9.31
C SER A 4 -32.84 16.26 -10.10
N GLY A 5 -32.47 15.01 -10.42
CA GLY A 5 -31.31 14.69 -11.24
C GLY A 5 -31.70 14.08 -12.58
N THR A 6 -30.88 14.26 -13.59
CA THR A 6 -31.01 13.61 -14.89
C THR A 6 -29.65 13.12 -15.35
N VAL A 7 -29.64 12.20 -16.31
CA VAL A 7 -28.44 11.65 -16.94
C VAL A 7 -28.43 12.09 -18.40
N THR A 8 -27.25 12.34 -18.96
CA THR A 8 -27.08 12.67 -20.38
C THR A 8 -27.33 11.45 -21.27
N ASP A 9 -27.85 11.70 -22.47
CA ASP A 9 -27.97 10.69 -23.52
C ASP A 9 -26.60 10.38 -24.18
N MET A 10 -26.57 9.47 -25.15
CA MET A 10 -25.37 9.08 -25.89
C MET A 10 -24.72 10.25 -26.66
N ASN A 11 -25.46 11.33 -26.91
CA ASN A 11 -24.98 12.53 -27.61
C ASN A 11 -24.59 13.65 -26.64
N GLY A 12 -24.67 13.40 -25.32
CA GLY A 12 -24.38 14.38 -24.30
C GLY A 12 -25.48 15.40 -24.03
N ASN A 13 -26.71 15.17 -24.50
CA ASN A 13 -27.84 16.06 -24.24
C ASN A 13 -28.53 15.63 -22.93
N PHE A 14 -28.99 16.62 -22.19
CA PHE A 14 -29.81 16.42 -20.98
C PHE A 14 -30.99 17.40 -20.96
N VAL A 15 -32.04 17.01 -20.28
CA VAL A 15 -33.21 17.84 -20.04
C VAL A 15 -33.46 17.85 -18.53
N LEU A 16 -33.54 19.05 -17.97
CA LEU A 16 -33.77 19.25 -16.53
C LEU A 16 -34.74 20.41 -16.30
N GLU A 17 -35.76 20.19 -15.50
CA GLU A 17 -36.69 21.23 -15.10
C GLU A 17 -36.11 22.04 -13.92
N VAL A 18 -35.70 23.27 -14.21
CA VAL A 18 -35.08 24.18 -13.24
C VAL A 18 -35.73 25.53 -13.24
N LYS A 19 -35.64 26.24 -12.11
CA LYS A 19 -36.13 27.61 -11.95
C LYS A 19 -34.96 28.59 -12.04
N LYS A 20 -35.23 29.79 -12.48
CA LYS A 20 -34.25 30.88 -12.50
C LYS A 20 -33.65 31.09 -11.10
N GLY A 21 -32.35 30.95 -10.97
CA GLY A 21 -31.63 31.08 -9.71
C GLY A 21 -31.14 29.76 -9.12
N ASP A 22 -31.62 28.61 -9.63
CA ASP A 22 -31.18 27.30 -9.19
C ASP A 22 -29.72 27.06 -9.61
N VAL A 23 -28.99 26.25 -8.84
CA VAL A 23 -27.63 25.83 -9.14
C VAL A 23 -27.68 24.41 -9.70
N ILE A 24 -27.18 24.25 -10.94
CA ILE A 24 -27.05 22.99 -11.63
C ILE A 24 -25.63 22.47 -11.38
N VAL A 25 -25.51 21.29 -10.79
CA VAL A 25 -24.23 20.62 -10.54
C VAL A 25 -24.06 19.55 -11.60
N ILE A 26 -23.01 19.62 -12.38
CA ILE A 26 -22.70 18.68 -13.44
C ILE A 26 -21.41 17.97 -13.10
N SER A 27 -21.47 16.63 -12.98
CA SER A 27 -20.33 15.79 -12.66
C SER A 27 -20.24 14.60 -13.59
N PHE A 28 -19.03 14.23 -13.95
CA PHE A 28 -18.72 13.02 -14.72
C PHE A 28 -17.42 12.41 -14.23
N ILE A 29 -17.29 11.10 -14.30
CA ILE A 29 -16.10 10.37 -13.83
C ILE A 29 -14.87 10.83 -14.66
N GLY A 30 -13.82 11.31 -14.00
CA GLY A 30 -12.61 11.82 -14.65
C GLY A 30 -12.65 13.29 -15.03
N TYR A 31 -13.70 14.03 -14.67
CA TYR A 31 -13.84 15.46 -14.94
C TYR A 31 -14.09 16.26 -13.67
N LEU A 32 -13.67 17.52 -13.65
CA LEU A 32 -13.95 18.45 -12.57
C LEU A 32 -15.45 18.75 -12.52
N THR A 33 -16.04 18.58 -11.34
CA THR A 33 -17.45 18.95 -11.10
C THR A 33 -17.61 20.45 -11.34
N GLN A 34 -18.62 20.83 -12.12
CA GLN A 34 -18.90 22.22 -12.44
C GLN A 34 -20.27 22.61 -11.91
N GLU A 35 -20.33 23.75 -11.22
CA GLU A 35 -21.57 24.35 -10.73
C GLU A 35 -21.94 25.57 -11.59
N ILE A 36 -23.17 25.59 -12.10
CA ILE A 36 -23.68 26.65 -12.97
C ILE A 36 -24.96 27.17 -12.38
N LYS A 37 -25.02 28.47 -12.15
CA LYS A 37 -26.25 29.14 -11.73
C LYS A 37 -27.15 29.41 -12.96
N TYR A 38 -28.34 28.84 -12.94
CA TYR A 38 -29.29 28.99 -14.06
C TYR A 38 -29.90 30.40 -14.09
N ASN A 39 -29.70 31.11 -15.18
CA ASN A 39 -30.16 32.48 -15.39
C ASN A 39 -31.45 32.62 -16.26
N GLY A 40 -31.99 31.49 -16.75
CA GLY A 40 -33.19 31.46 -17.57
C GLY A 40 -32.94 31.23 -19.06
N GLU A 41 -31.77 30.72 -19.44
CA GLU A 41 -31.41 30.38 -20.80
C GLU A 41 -32.11 29.09 -21.27
N GLN A 42 -32.62 29.06 -22.52
CA GLN A 42 -33.30 27.88 -23.05
C GLN A 42 -32.35 26.70 -23.31
N THR A 43 -31.07 26.96 -23.52
CA THR A 43 -30.06 25.94 -23.79
C THR A 43 -28.76 26.33 -23.12
N ILE A 44 -28.22 25.43 -22.31
CA ILE A 44 -26.91 25.60 -21.66
C ILE A 44 -25.94 24.62 -22.33
N LYS A 45 -24.81 25.13 -22.82
CA LYS A 45 -23.68 24.32 -23.29
C LYS A 45 -22.60 24.31 -22.21
N VAL A 46 -22.27 23.13 -21.74
CA VAL A 46 -21.27 22.92 -20.70
C VAL A 46 -20.12 22.12 -21.25
N SER A 47 -18.89 22.60 -21.04
CA SER A 47 -17.68 21.87 -21.35
C SER A 47 -16.98 21.56 -20.05
N LEU A 48 -16.96 20.27 -19.68
CA LEU A 48 -16.25 19.81 -18.50
C LEU A 48 -14.75 19.77 -18.79
N LYS A 49 -13.95 20.20 -17.82
CA LYS A 49 -12.50 20.07 -17.87
C LYS A 49 -12.13 18.74 -17.25
N GLU A 50 -11.19 18.02 -17.88
CA GLU A 50 -10.65 16.78 -17.34
C GLU A 50 -10.03 17.03 -15.96
N ASP A 51 -10.37 16.18 -15.01
CA ASP A 51 -9.76 16.19 -13.67
C ASP A 51 -8.42 15.45 -13.73
N THR A 52 -7.42 16.17 -14.25
CA THR A 52 -6.04 15.65 -14.34
C THR A 52 -5.42 15.39 -12.96
N GLN A 53 -6.00 15.91 -11.88
CA GLN A 53 -5.48 15.68 -10.54
C GLN A 53 -5.76 14.27 -10.00
N LYS A 54 -6.78 13.57 -10.51
CA LYS A 54 -7.06 12.17 -10.10
C LYS A 54 -6.22 11.11 -10.83
N LEU A 55 -5.52 11.48 -11.91
CA LEU A 55 -4.69 10.58 -12.70
C LEU A 55 -3.19 10.73 -12.46
N ASP A 56 -2.79 11.76 -11.72
CA ASP A 56 -1.39 12.00 -11.41
C ASP A 56 -0.99 11.29 -10.11
N GLU A 57 -0.92 9.97 -10.15
CA GLU A 57 -0.24 9.21 -9.09
C GLU A 57 1.25 9.56 -9.16
N VAL A 58 1.67 10.40 -8.23
CA VAL A 58 3.06 10.85 -8.11
C VAL A 58 3.83 9.80 -7.33
N VAL A 59 4.83 9.22 -7.93
CA VAL A 59 5.72 8.26 -7.28
C VAL A 59 7.01 8.97 -6.87
N VAL A 60 7.41 8.80 -5.63
CA VAL A 60 8.69 9.29 -5.14
C VAL A 60 9.80 8.41 -5.69
N ILE A 61 10.74 9.01 -6.41
CA ILE A 61 11.95 8.36 -6.90
C ILE A 61 13.18 9.14 -6.42
N GLY A 62 13.99 8.50 -5.60
CA GLY A 62 15.26 9.09 -5.15
C GLY A 62 15.11 10.45 -4.53
N TYR A 63 15.65 11.47 -5.19
CA TYR A 63 15.67 12.86 -4.70
C TYR A 63 14.53 13.73 -5.24
N GLY A 64 13.46 13.12 -5.80
CA GLY A 64 12.36 13.89 -6.39
C GLY A 64 11.08 13.09 -6.53
N THR A 65 10.02 13.80 -6.93
CA THR A 65 8.73 13.21 -7.27
C THR A 65 8.57 13.24 -8.79
N GLN A 66 8.20 12.11 -9.39
CA GLN A 66 7.83 12.05 -10.81
C GLN A 66 6.46 11.42 -10.98
N LYS A 67 5.75 11.82 -12.04
CA LYS A 67 4.48 11.21 -12.41
C LYS A 67 4.71 9.75 -12.78
N LYS A 68 3.87 8.84 -12.26
CA LYS A 68 3.95 7.38 -12.52
C LYS A 68 4.03 7.04 -14.01
N VAL A 69 3.35 7.83 -14.86
CA VAL A 69 3.36 7.69 -16.33
C VAL A 69 4.76 7.88 -16.95
N ASN A 70 5.63 8.64 -16.31
CA ASN A 70 6.97 8.94 -16.82
C ASN A 70 8.03 7.94 -16.32
N LEU A 71 7.64 6.96 -15.51
CA LEU A 71 8.56 5.95 -14.99
C LEU A 71 8.65 4.78 -15.98
N THR A 72 9.80 4.64 -16.62
CA THR A 72 10.10 3.52 -17.52
C THR A 72 10.50 2.24 -16.79
N GLY A 73 10.69 2.30 -15.47
CA GLY A 73 11.09 1.17 -14.63
C GLY A 73 9.92 0.41 -13.99
N ALA A 74 10.20 -0.82 -13.51
CA ALA A 74 9.24 -1.65 -12.78
C ALA A 74 9.01 -1.12 -11.35
N VAL A 75 8.34 0.03 -11.25
CA VAL A 75 7.95 0.64 -9.97
C VAL A 75 6.51 0.30 -9.66
N ALA A 76 6.26 -0.18 -8.46
CA ALA A 76 4.91 -0.36 -7.94
C ALA A 76 4.75 0.53 -6.71
N SER A 77 3.64 1.25 -6.62
CA SER A 77 3.32 2.13 -5.50
C SER A 77 1.99 1.71 -4.86
N VAL A 78 1.90 1.91 -3.56
CA VAL A 78 0.70 1.71 -2.74
C VAL A 78 0.40 3.06 -2.07
N GLY A 79 -0.78 3.59 -2.30
CA GLY A 79 -1.21 4.88 -1.77
C GLY A 79 -1.78 4.79 -0.34
N SER A 80 -2.00 5.94 0.28
CA SER A 80 -2.52 6.01 1.65
C SER A 80 -3.94 5.44 1.79
N GLU A 81 -4.76 5.50 0.75
CA GLU A 81 -6.12 4.93 0.78
C GLU A 81 -6.07 3.41 0.84
N GLU A 82 -5.26 2.77 -0.01
CA GLU A 82 -5.08 1.32 -0.04
C GLU A 82 -4.48 0.78 1.27
N LEU A 83 -3.60 1.56 1.92
CA LEU A 83 -3.04 1.20 3.22
C LEU A 83 -4.08 1.26 4.35
N LYS A 84 -5.05 2.18 4.28
CA LYS A 84 -6.09 2.38 5.29
C LYS A 84 -7.24 1.38 5.19
N GLU A 85 -7.53 0.84 4.01
CA GLU A 85 -8.60 -0.15 3.81
C GLU A 85 -8.37 -1.43 4.63
N ARG A 86 -7.12 -1.70 5.01
CA ARG A 86 -6.78 -2.83 5.87
C ARG A 86 -6.54 -2.35 7.30
N VAL A 87 -7.37 -2.82 8.21
CA VAL A 87 -7.22 -2.57 9.65
C VAL A 87 -6.03 -3.39 10.18
N ASN A 88 -4.83 -2.96 9.88
CA ASN A 88 -3.59 -3.57 10.38
C ASN A 88 -2.77 -2.52 11.14
N THR A 89 -2.22 -2.92 12.26
CA THR A 89 -1.29 -2.11 13.05
C THR A 89 0.13 -2.07 12.45
N ASP A 90 0.39 -2.92 11.45
CA ASP A 90 1.69 -3.10 10.82
C ASP A 90 1.58 -2.72 9.34
N VAL A 91 2.39 -1.75 8.90
CA VAL A 91 2.46 -1.28 7.50
C VAL A 91 2.75 -2.44 6.54
N LEU A 92 3.62 -3.36 6.94
CA LEU A 92 4.01 -4.49 6.12
C LEU A 92 2.86 -5.46 5.87
N ALA A 93 2.03 -5.70 6.89
CA ALA A 93 0.82 -6.50 6.74
C ALA A 93 -0.20 -5.84 5.82
N SER A 94 -0.26 -4.50 5.83
CA SER A 94 -1.15 -3.74 4.93
C SER A 94 -0.71 -3.82 3.47
N VAL A 95 0.59 -3.84 3.21
CA VAL A 95 1.16 -3.92 1.85
C VAL A 95 1.20 -5.35 1.30
N GLN A 96 1.11 -6.36 2.17
CA GLN A 96 1.22 -7.76 1.77
C GLN A 96 0.16 -8.15 0.73
N GLY A 97 0.61 -8.66 -0.42
CA GLY A 97 -0.24 -9.10 -1.52
C GLY A 97 -0.76 -7.99 -2.44
N GLN A 98 -0.47 -6.71 -2.17
CA GLN A 98 -0.86 -5.60 -3.04
C GLN A 98 0.13 -5.36 -4.18
N VAL A 99 1.39 -5.71 -3.97
CA VAL A 99 2.46 -5.43 -4.92
C VAL A 99 2.92 -6.71 -5.62
N PRO A 100 2.71 -6.85 -6.93
CA PRO A 100 3.19 -8.01 -7.68
C PRO A 100 4.71 -8.15 -7.60
N GLY A 101 5.19 -9.37 -7.34
CA GLY A 101 6.63 -9.65 -7.24
C GLY A 101 7.29 -9.23 -5.92
N VAL A 102 6.53 -8.80 -4.93
CA VAL A 102 6.99 -8.55 -3.56
C VAL A 102 6.41 -9.62 -2.64
N THR A 103 7.26 -10.38 -2.00
CA THR A 103 6.87 -11.39 -1.01
C THR A 103 7.22 -10.89 0.38
N ILE A 104 6.21 -10.77 1.23
CA ILE A 104 6.37 -10.38 2.63
C ILE A 104 6.02 -11.58 3.50
N ILE A 105 6.96 -12.01 4.32
CA ILE A 105 6.78 -13.14 5.24
C ILE A 105 7.00 -12.61 6.66
N ASN A 106 5.95 -12.69 7.48
CA ASN A 106 6.01 -12.38 8.90
C ASN A 106 5.99 -13.70 9.69
N ARG A 107 7.10 -14.03 10.34
CA ARG A 107 7.23 -15.21 11.21
C ARG A 107 7.59 -14.76 12.62
N GLN A 108 6.65 -14.87 13.56
CA GLN A 108 6.88 -14.62 15.00
C GLN A 108 7.61 -13.30 15.30
N GLY A 109 7.23 -12.22 14.59
CA GLY A 109 7.87 -10.90 14.77
C GLY A 109 9.14 -10.68 13.94
N SER A 110 9.62 -11.67 13.20
CA SER A 110 10.66 -11.49 12.19
C SER A 110 10.02 -11.27 10.83
N ILE A 111 10.25 -10.09 10.26
CA ILE A 111 9.69 -9.70 8.97
C ILE A 111 10.78 -9.84 7.91
N SER A 112 10.47 -10.60 6.88
CA SER A 112 11.32 -10.78 5.71
C SER A 112 10.58 -10.27 4.48
N ILE A 113 11.19 -9.30 3.78
CA ILE A 113 10.71 -8.81 2.50
C ILE A 113 11.64 -9.27 1.42
N ASN A 114 11.08 -9.82 0.36
CA ASN A 114 11.82 -10.27 -0.81
C ASN A 114 11.17 -9.72 -2.07
N MET A 115 11.95 -9.02 -2.91
CA MET A 115 11.47 -8.39 -4.14
C MET A 115 11.98 -9.05 -5.42
N ARG A 116 13.08 -9.79 -5.38
CA ARG A 116 13.73 -10.40 -6.56
C ARG A 116 14.08 -11.86 -6.38
N GLY A 117 13.50 -12.52 -5.39
CA GLY A 117 13.93 -13.86 -5.02
C GLY A 117 15.19 -13.85 -4.15
N ARG A 118 15.63 -15.02 -3.71
CA ARG A 118 16.85 -15.19 -2.94
C ARG A 118 18.03 -15.30 -3.90
N GLY A 119 18.84 -14.24 -3.97
CA GLY A 119 20.03 -14.20 -4.83
C GLY A 119 21.29 -14.76 -4.19
N ASN A 120 21.29 -14.97 -2.87
CA ASN A 120 22.42 -15.54 -2.14
C ASN A 120 21.94 -16.33 -0.91
N LEU A 121 22.87 -17.00 -0.22
CA LEU A 121 22.62 -17.73 1.03
C LEU A 121 22.52 -16.79 2.26
N GLY A 122 22.85 -15.52 2.10
CA GLY A 122 22.79 -14.50 3.14
C GLY A 122 21.46 -13.75 3.18
N THR A 123 21.52 -12.48 3.57
CA THR A 123 20.36 -11.58 3.63
C THR A 123 20.03 -11.00 2.26
N SER A 124 18.81 -11.15 1.79
CA SER A 124 18.27 -10.56 0.55
C SER A 124 17.21 -9.49 0.85
N SER A 125 17.39 -8.75 1.95
CA SER A 125 16.49 -7.67 2.33
C SER A 125 16.68 -6.45 1.42
N PRO A 126 15.60 -5.79 1.00
CA PRO A 126 15.67 -4.54 0.28
C PRO A 126 16.20 -3.41 1.17
N LEU A 127 16.66 -2.34 0.55
CA LEU A 127 17.00 -1.10 1.24
C LEU A 127 15.72 -0.31 1.54
N PHE A 128 15.56 0.14 2.77
CA PHE A 128 14.47 1.03 3.14
C PHE A 128 14.94 2.48 3.14
N VAL A 129 14.14 3.36 2.55
CA VAL A 129 14.38 4.81 2.54
C VAL A 129 13.09 5.50 2.93
N ILE A 130 13.13 6.24 4.03
CA ILE A 130 11.96 6.94 4.58
C ILE A 130 12.26 8.43 4.52
N ASP A 131 11.47 9.18 3.77
CA ASP A 131 11.64 10.62 3.50
C ASP A 131 13.07 10.99 3.09
N GLY A 132 13.71 10.13 2.28
CA GLY A 132 15.09 10.30 1.81
C GLY A 132 16.16 9.79 2.77
N ALA A 133 15.82 9.40 3.99
CA ALA A 133 16.77 8.83 4.95
C ALA A 133 16.78 7.31 4.89
N ILE A 134 17.97 6.70 4.92
CA ILE A 134 18.12 5.25 4.96
C ILE A 134 17.71 4.74 6.35
N ALA A 135 16.82 3.76 6.37
CA ALA A 135 16.29 3.14 7.59
C ALA A 135 16.43 1.60 7.52
N ASP A 136 16.10 0.93 8.62
CA ASP A 136 16.00 -0.52 8.66
C ASP A 136 14.55 -1.02 8.57
N ALA A 137 14.38 -2.33 8.39
CA ALA A 137 13.07 -2.96 8.28
C ALA A 137 12.25 -2.82 9.58
N THR A 138 12.90 -2.80 10.73
CA THR A 138 12.24 -2.67 12.03
C THR A 138 11.64 -1.29 12.20
N PHE A 139 12.39 -0.24 11.80
CA PHE A 139 11.89 1.12 11.83
C PHE A 139 10.66 1.27 10.91
N PHE A 140 10.72 0.70 9.70
CA PHE A 140 9.60 0.72 8.76
C PHE A 140 8.35 0.00 9.31
N SER A 141 8.52 -1.15 9.97
CA SER A 141 7.38 -1.90 10.52
C SER A 141 6.70 -1.18 11.69
N ASN A 142 7.43 -0.33 12.40
CA ASN A 142 6.91 0.44 13.53
C ASN A 142 6.28 1.79 13.14
N LEU A 143 6.30 2.15 11.85
CA LEU A 143 5.61 3.36 11.39
C LEU A 143 4.10 3.19 11.52
N ASP A 144 3.43 4.28 11.86
CA ASP A 144 1.97 4.32 11.81
C ASP A 144 1.51 4.36 10.34
N PRO A 145 0.70 3.37 9.88
CA PRO A 145 0.14 3.38 8.53
C PRO A 145 -0.58 4.68 8.17
N ASN A 146 -1.20 5.33 9.16
CA ASN A 146 -1.90 6.59 8.96
C ASN A 146 -0.98 7.77 8.66
N SER A 147 0.29 7.71 9.07
CA SER A 147 1.29 8.74 8.79
C SER A 147 1.87 8.65 7.38
N ILE A 148 1.65 7.52 6.68
CA ILE A 148 2.23 7.26 5.37
C ILE A 148 1.35 7.88 4.28
N GLU A 149 1.98 8.57 3.34
CA GLU A 149 1.37 9.07 2.12
C GLU A 149 1.41 8.02 1.01
N SER A 150 2.60 7.42 0.80
CA SER A 150 2.80 6.36 -0.20
C SER A 150 4.00 5.49 0.12
N VAL A 151 3.94 4.23 -0.37
CA VAL A 151 5.06 3.28 -0.35
C VAL A 151 5.35 2.86 -1.78
N SER A 152 6.57 3.08 -2.25
CA SER A 152 7.01 2.74 -3.60
C SER A 152 8.09 1.68 -3.58
N PHE A 153 7.95 0.67 -4.44
CA PHE A 153 8.86 -0.46 -4.56
C PHE A 153 9.63 -0.38 -5.87
N LEU A 154 10.93 -0.04 -5.77
CA LEU A 154 11.84 -0.03 -6.90
C LEU A 154 12.39 -1.44 -7.12
N LYS A 155 11.82 -2.14 -8.09
CA LYS A 155 12.12 -3.55 -8.36
C LYS A 155 13.16 -3.76 -9.46
N ASP A 156 13.53 -2.75 -10.21
CA ASP A 156 14.53 -2.85 -11.26
C ASP A 156 15.89 -2.23 -10.85
N ALA A 157 16.94 -2.60 -11.60
CA ALA A 157 18.28 -2.13 -11.32
C ALA A 157 18.47 -0.66 -11.69
N ALA A 158 17.75 -0.17 -12.72
CA ALA A 158 17.88 1.20 -13.19
C ALA A 158 17.32 2.19 -12.16
N SER A 159 16.11 1.93 -11.64
CA SER A 159 15.50 2.77 -10.61
C SER A 159 16.24 2.71 -9.27
N SER A 160 16.84 1.56 -8.94
CA SER A 160 17.56 1.39 -7.68
C SER A 160 19.02 1.82 -7.72
N ALA A 161 19.58 2.09 -8.92
CA ALA A 161 21.00 2.42 -9.11
C ALA A 161 21.49 3.65 -8.33
N ILE A 162 20.62 4.64 -8.12
CA ILE A 162 20.94 5.84 -7.36
C ILE A 162 21.29 5.58 -5.88
N TYR A 163 20.87 4.42 -5.35
CA TYR A 163 21.15 3.99 -3.98
C TYR A 163 22.39 3.09 -3.87
N GLY A 164 23.09 2.86 -4.99
CA GLY A 164 24.32 2.10 -5.06
C GLY A 164 24.16 0.61 -4.77
N SER A 165 25.25 -0.04 -4.36
CA SER A 165 25.32 -1.49 -4.13
C SER A 165 24.38 -2.02 -3.03
N ARG A 166 24.00 -1.16 -2.07
CA ARG A 166 23.04 -1.51 -1.00
C ARG A 166 21.63 -1.79 -1.51
N ALA A 167 21.30 -1.30 -2.71
CA ALA A 167 20.00 -1.47 -3.36
C ALA A 167 19.93 -2.69 -4.29
N ALA A 168 20.92 -3.61 -4.23
CA ALA A 168 20.97 -4.78 -5.10
C ALA A 168 19.71 -5.66 -5.05
N TYR A 169 19.06 -5.73 -3.89
CA TYR A 169 17.82 -6.48 -3.68
C TYR A 169 16.55 -5.61 -3.81
N GLY A 170 16.69 -4.38 -4.36
CA GLY A 170 15.63 -3.41 -4.53
C GLY A 170 15.57 -2.38 -3.41
N VAL A 171 14.68 -1.39 -3.58
CA VAL A 171 14.49 -0.30 -2.62
C VAL A 171 13.01 -0.15 -2.30
N VAL A 172 12.69 0.03 -1.03
CA VAL A 172 11.37 0.41 -0.53
C VAL A 172 11.46 1.88 -0.13
N LEU A 173 10.80 2.74 -0.91
CA LEU A 173 10.70 4.17 -0.63
C LEU A 173 9.40 4.43 0.11
N VAL A 174 9.49 5.09 1.23
CA VAL A 174 8.35 5.52 2.04
C VAL A 174 8.32 7.03 2.07
N LYS A 175 7.20 7.59 1.68
CA LYS A 175 6.90 9.01 1.85
C LYS A 175 5.88 9.16 2.96
N THR A 176 6.21 9.94 3.99
CA THR A 176 5.24 10.32 5.02
C THR A 176 4.45 11.55 4.60
N LYS A 177 3.31 11.76 5.24
CA LYS A 177 2.45 12.90 4.96
C LYS A 177 3.12 14.19 5.41
N ASP A 178 3.24 15.13 4.48
CA ASP A 178 3.70 16.47 4.79
C ASP A 178 2.61 17.26 5.55
N GLY A 179 3.04 18.15 6.44
CA GLY A 179 2.16 19.13 7.07
C GLY A 179 1.59 20.07 5.99
N LYS A 180 0.29 20.33 6.04
CA LYS A 180 -0.38 21.29 5.14
C LYS A 180 -0.64 22.59 5.91
N GLU A 181 -0.43 23.73 5.25
CA GLU A 181 -0.88 25.01 5.76
C GLU A 181 -2.42 25.04 5.79
N GLY A 182 -2.99 25.48 6.90
CA GLY A 182 -4.45 25.56 7.07
C GLY A 182 -4.87 25.37 8.53
N ASP A 183 -6.16 25.12 8.73
CA ASP A 183 -6.73 24.90 10.06
C ASP A 183 -6.18 23.63 10.71
N VAL A 184 -5.97 23.68 12.02
CA VAL A 184 -5.52 22.53 12.80
C VAL A 184 -6.58 21.43 12.75
N LYS A 185 -6.21 20.28 12.18
CA LYS A 185 -7.07 19.09 12.15
C LYS A 185 -6.53 18.06 13.13
N VAL A 186 -7.32 17.76 14.15
CA VAL A 186 -7.02 16.69 15.10
C VAL A 186 -7.80 15.45 14.71
N THR A 187 -7.10 14.34 14.47
CA THR A 187 -7.71 13.05 14.17
C THR A 187 -7.34 12.06 15.27
N TYR A 188 -8.27 11.28 15.74
CA TYR A 188 -8.05 10.19 16.68
C TYR A 188 -8.48 8.89 16.02
N ASP A 189 -7.53 7.95 15.88
CA ASP A 189 -7.78 6.62 15.36
C ASP A 189 -7.48 5.59 16.46
N GLY A 190 -8.44 4.75 16.80
CA GLY A 190 -8.30 3.71 17.81
C GLY A 190 -8.68 2.35 17.26
N THR A 191 -7.82 1.35 17.42
CA THR A 191 -8.07 -0.03 16.97
C THR A 191 -7.95 -0.99 18.13
N VAL A 192 -8.97 -1.83 18.32
CA VAL A 192 -8.92 -2.96 19.27
C VAL A 192 -8.92 -4.24 18.45
N SER A 193 -7.90 -5.05 18.63
CA SER A 193 -7.79 -6.34 17.93
C SER A 193 -7.58 -7.49 18.92
N MET A 194 -8.23 -8.64 18.64
CA MET A 194 -8.05 -9.88 19.38
C MET A 194 -7.56 -10.97 18.43
N LYS A 195 -6.41 -11.57 18.76
CA LYS A 195 -5.87 -12.70 18.01
C LYS A 195 -6.23 -14.00 18.73
N ILE A 196 -6.95 -14.87 18.05
CA ILE A 196 -7.33 -16.20 18.55
C ILE A 196 -6.63 -17.23 17.66
N ALA A 197 -5.98 -18.21 18.29
CA ALA A 197 -5.41 -19.33 17.57
C ALA A 197 -6.55 -20.19 17.00
N THR A 198 -6.67 -20.25 15.68
CA THR A 198 -7.69 -21.08 14.99
C THR A 198 -7.32 -22.54 14.96
N TYR A 199 -6.02 -22.84 15.06
CA TYR A 199 -5.50 -24.20 15.08
C TYR A 199 -4.24 -24.26 15.95
N THR A 200 -4.24 -25.17 16.90
CA THR A 200 -3.06 -25.56 17.67
C THR A 200 -2.67 -26.98 17.27
N PRO A 201 -1.48 -27.20 16.67
CA PRO A 201 -1.05 -28.54 16.33
C PRO A 201 -0.97 -29.40 17.60
N LYS A 202 -1.47 -30.64 17.52
CA LYS A 202 -1.28 -31.60 18.60
C LYS A 202 0.20 -31.98 18.63
N VAL A 203 0.83 -31.71 19.73
CA VAL A 203 2.20 -32.15 20.01
C VAL A 203 2.21 -33.53 20.62
N LEU A 204 3.30 -34.26 20.45
CA LEU A 204 3.51 -35.57 21.08
C LEU A 204 3.60 -35.41 22.60
N SER A 205 3.16 -36.45 23.34
CA SER A 205 3.46 -36.50 24.76
C SER A 205 4.97 -36.65 24.99
N SER A 206 5.48 -36.26 26.14
CA SER A 206 6.90 -36.34 26.49
C SER A 206 7.46 -37.77 26.32
N GLU A 207 6.64 -38.78 26.65
CA GLU A 207 7.00 -40.18 26.47
C GLU A 207 7.20 -40.54 24.97
N TRP A 208 6.25 -40.19 24.13
CA TRP A 208 6.35 -40.44 22.70
C TRP A 208 7.48 -39.65 22.06
N TYR A 209 7.73 -38.42 22.50
CA TYR A 209 8.86 -37.62 22.02
C TYR A 209 10.18 -38.31 22.38
N ALA A 210 10.35 -38.75 23.61
CA ALA A 210 11.57 -39.46 24.05
C ALA A 210 11.79 -40.76 23.26
N ARG A 211 10.74 -41.56 23.06
CA ARG A 211 10.83 -42.80 22.28
C ARG A 211 11.26 -42.55 20.84
N LEU A 212 10.61 -41.58 20.16
CA LEU A 212 10.96 -41.27 18.77
C LEU A 212 12.34 -40.65 18.64
N SER A 213 12.77 -39.84 19.61
CA SER A 213 14.13 -39.27 19.61
C SER A 213 15.18 -40.36 19.80
N ASN A 214 14.94 -41.35 20.68
CA ASN A 214 15.82 -42.49 20.86
C ASN A 214 15.85 -43.36 19.60
N GLU A 215 14.71 -43.63 18.98
CA GLU A 215 14.63 -44.40 17.72
C GLU A 215 15.37 -43.70 16.58
N ALA A 216 15.23 -42.38 16.48
CA ALA A 216 15.95 -41.59 15.47
C ALA A 216 17.47 -41.65 15.70
N ALA A 217 17.94 -41.51 16.93
CA ALA A 217 19.35 -41.63 17.29
C ALA A 217 19.91 -43.04 16.99
N PHE A 218 19.15 -44.09 17.30
CA PHE A 218 19.51 -45.47 17.01
C PHE A 218 19.61 -45.72 15.50
N ASN A 219 18.69 -45.18 14.72
CA ASN A 219 18.71 -45.34 13.26
C ASN A 219 19.87 -44.60 12.61
N GLU A 220 20.32 -43.48 13.19
CA GLU A 220 21.50 -42.76 12.72
C GLU A 220 22.81 -43.45 13.11
N ASN A 221 22.90 -43.88 14.35
CA ASN A 221 24.05 -44.63 14.87
C ASN A 221 23.62 -45.61 15.95
N PRO A 222 23.55 -46.93 15.66
CA PRO A 222 23.12 -47.95 16.65
C PRO A 222 24.00 -48.06 17.91
N ASN A 223 25.21 -47.50 17.87
CA ASN A 223 26.13 -47.50 19.04
C ASN A 223 26.15 -46.16 19.79
N ALA A 224 25.29 -45.18 19.42
CA ALA A 224 25.21 -43.91 20.11
C ALA A 224 24.47 -44.05 21.45
N GLU A 225 24.82 -43.22 22.42
CA GLU A 225 24.02 -43.08 23.64
C GLU A 225 22.65 -42.51 23.29
N MET A 226 21.60 -43.05 23.94
CA MET A 226 20.25 -42.58 23.74
C MET A 226 20.08 -41.21 24.36
N PRO A 227 19.42 -40.23 23.64
CA PRO A 227 19.22 -38.89 24.17
C PRO A 227 18.36 -38.81 25.40
N TYR A 228 17.46 -39.80 25.65
CA TYR A 228 16.51 -39.85 26.73
C TYR A 228 16.44 -41.27 27.35
#